data_2e0c8d8e58522f93ef645a23fe3c972e
#
_entry.id   2e0c8d8e58522f93ef645a23fe3c972e
#
_cell.length_a   1.000
_cell.length_b   1.000
_cell.length_c   1.000
_cell.angle_alpha   90.00
_cell.angle_beta   90.00
_cell.angle_gamma   90.00
#
_symmetry.space_group_name_H-M   'P 1'
#
loop_
_entity.id
_entity.type
_entity.pdbx_description
1 polymer ?
#
loop_
_entity_poly.entity_id
_entity_poly.type
_entity_poly.pdbx_seq_one_letter_code
_entity_poly.pdbx_strand_id
1 'polypeptide(L)'
;MKGWFPTLKAIILCGEGEEGLAPLTLERPLPLLSLFDKPLLAHQAGLLRRHGVREIGVALPRLSRMVEDAMGDGEELGVRFTWLPCRGAGELELLAACAGFLGEEDALVLPGGGLGDLDLSALLAFHQVHRSAATLALAHRPPAAGRALVFSDGEGRVERLLDAPAGRLLASQVETGVCILTAAARAGAAGEGTLAGRLSALLDRGEALYGVVPEGQWRELTGGEAYLDALADALSGKLRLRWDAPRTAPGVWSASPLPPSVQVVPPCYIGPGVQVGEGSLLGPHTVLEG
;
A
#
# COMPACT_ATOMS: atom_id res chain seq x y z
N MET A 1 -15.44 -12.96 19.15
CA MET A 1 -16.24 -13.59 18.08
C MET A 1 -15.32 -13.76 16.88
N LYS A 2 -15.02 -15.00 16.46
CA LYS A 2 -14.29 -15.23 15.20
C LYS A 2 -15.32 -14.98 14.09
N GLY A 3 -15.27 -13.80 13.48
CA GLY A 3 -16.06 -13.49 12.30
C GLY A 3 -15.66 -14.44 11.18
N TRP A 4 -16.61 -15.19 10.69
CA TRP A 4 -16.48 -15.95 9.45
C TRP A 4 -16.53 -14.92 8.31
N PHE A 5 -15.37 -14.37 7.97
CA PHE A 5 -15.23 -13.69 6.70
C PHE A 5 -15.06 -14.79 5.63
N PRO A 6 -15.85 -14.78 4.54
CA PRO A 6 -15.47 -15.57 3.38
C PRO A 6 -14.03 -15.22 3.03
N THR A 7 -13.27 -16.14 2.49
CA THR A 7 -11.85 -16.01 2.20
C THR A 7 -11.62 -14.88 1.19
N LEU A 8 -11.62 -13.62 1.68
CA LEU A 8 -11.33 -12.46 0.83
C LEU A 8 -9.88 -12.57 0.36
N LYS A 9 -9.69 -12.58 -0.94
CA LYS A 9 -8.39 -12.52 -1.57
C LYS A 9 -7.99 -11.06 -1.75
N ALA A 10 -6.70 -10.78 -1.61
CA ALA A 10 -6.14 -9.50 -1.99
C ALA A 10 -5.29 -9.62 -3.23
N ILE A 11 -5.19 -8.53 -3.98
CA ILE A 11 -4.21 -8.34 -5.03
C ILE A 11 -3.41 -7.08 -4.80
N ILE A 12 -2.12 -7.16 -5.07
CA ILE A 12 -1.20 -6.03 -5.04
C ILE A 12 -0.76 -5.79 -6.48
N LEU A 13 -1.08 -4.61 -7.00
CA LEU A 13 -0.78 -4.22 -8.37
C LEU A 13 0.55 -3.46 -8.41
N CYS A 14 1.64 -4.17 -8.71
CA CYS A 14 2.99 -3.59 -8.82
C CYS A 14 3.22 -3.17 -10.27
N GLY A 15 2.74 -2.00 -10.63
CA GLY A 15 2.87 -1.40 -11.96
C GLY A 15 3.98 -0.38 -12.07
N GLU A 16 3.75 0.60 -12.92
CA GLU A 16 4.64 1.75 -13.15
C GLU A 16 4.73 2.66 -11.91
N GLY A 17 5.75 3.50 -11.85
CA GLY A 17 5.93 4.49 -10.78
C GLY A 17 7.29 4.40 -10.07
N GLU A 18 8.18 3.51 -10.53
CA GLU A 18 9.52 3.35 -9.94
C GLU A 18 10.47 4.49 -10.33
N GLU A 19 10.21 5.21 -11.43
CA GLU A 19 11.10 6.25 -11.97
C GLU A 19 11.32 7.40 -10.98
N GLY A 20 10.29 7.82 -10.25
CA GLY A 20 10.38 8.86 -9.23
C GLY A 20 11.18 8.48 -7.99
N LEU A 21 11.48 7.20 -7.82
CA LEU A 21 12.23 6.65 -6.69
C LEU A 21 13.70 6.39 -7.00
N ALA A 22 14.17 6.68 -8.22
CA ALA A 22 15.58 6.60 -8.52
C ALA A 22 16.40 7.54 -7.60
N PRO A 23 17.59 7.14 -7.09
CA PRO A 23 18.31 5.92 -7.41
C PRO A 23 17.90 4.66 -6.62
N LEU A 24 16.96 4.74 -5.68
CA LEU A 24 16.61 3.64 -4.75
C LEU A 24 16.09 2.39 -5.47
N THR A 25 15.44 2.58 -6.63
CA THR A 25 14.86 1.48 -7.44
C THR A 25 15.72 1.05 -8.62
N LEU A 26 16.94 1.59 -8.78
CA LEU A 26 17.83 1.19 -9.88
C LEU A 26 18.30 -0.26 -9.80
N GLU A 27 18.54 -0.76 -8.59
CA GLU A 27 19.02 -2.11 -8.35
C GLU A 27 17.99 -3.02 -7.69
N ARG A 28 16.93 -2.45 -7.16
CA ARG A 28 15.86 -3.18 -6.44
C ARG A 28 14.49 -2.73 -6.93
N PRO A 29 13.63 -3.64 -7.37
CA PRO A 29 12.25 -3.29 -7.74
C PRO A 29 11.48 -2.76 -6.53
N LEU A 30 10.50 -1.91 -6.77
CA LEU A 30 9.71 -1.22 -5.74
C LEU A 30 9.16 -2.14 -4.64
N PRO A 31 8.65 -3.35 -4.91
CA PRO A 31 8.20 -4.26 -3.84
C PRO A 31 9.28 -4.64 -2.83
N LEU A 32 10.55 -4.57 -3.23
CA LEU A 32 11.72 -4.84 -2.38
C LEU A 32 12.37 -3.58 -1.82
N LEU A 33 11.83 -2.40 -2.08
CA LEU A 33 12.32 -1.17 -1.47
C LEU A 33 12.23 -1.30 0.05
N SER A 34 13.37 -1.15 0.72
CA SER A 34 13.46 -1.30 2.16
C SER A 34 12.83 -0.11 2.87
N LEU A 35 12.06 -0.39 3.91
CA LEU A 35 11.58 0.58 4.89
C LEU A 35 11.86 0.00 6.27
N PHE A 36 12.82 0.59 6.95
CA PHE A 36 13.40 0.08 8.18
C PHE A 36 14.10 -1.27 7.95
N ASP A 37 13.56 -2.36 8.47
CA ASP A 37 14.13 -3.70 8.33
C ASP A 37 13.34 -4.61 7.37
N LYS A 38 12.37 -4.06 6.63
CA LYS A 38 11.44 -4.87 5.83
C LYS A 38 11.19 -4.29 4.45
N PRO A 39 11.07 -5.14 3.43
CA PRO A 39 10.60 -4.74 2.12
C PRO A 39 9.19 -4.14 2.17
N LEU A 40 8.88 -3.22 1.26
CA LEU A 40 7.54 -2.63 1.11
C LEU A 40 6.45 -3.69 1.04
N LEU A 41 6.66 -4.74 0.24
CA LEU A 41 5.71 -5.85 0.09
C LEU A 41 5.46 -6.58 1.42
N ALA A 42 6.48 -6.70 2.29
CA ALA A 42 6.31 -7.30 3.61
C ALA A 42 5.45 -6.43 4.54
N HIS A 43 5.55 -5.11 4.45
CA HIS A 43 4.66 -4.19 5.18
C HIS A 43 3.21 -4.34 4.71
N GLN A 44 2.98 -4.42 3.39
CA GLN A 44 1.65 -4.64 2.80
C GLN A 44 1.07 -6.00 3.20
N ALA A 45 1.85 -7.07 3.12
CA ALA A 45 1.46 -8.40 3.59
C ALA A 45 1.11 -8.40 5.08
N GLY A 46 1.90 -7.70 5.89
CA GLY A 46 1.65 -7.51 7.31
C GLY A 46 0.35 -6.76 7.61
N LEU A 47 0.01 -5.75 6.80
CA LEU A 47 -1.28 -5.05 6.87
C LEU A 47 -2.42 -6.00 6.57
N LEU A 48 -2.39 -6.68 5.43
CA LEU A 48 -3.41 -7.63 4.99
C LEU A 48 -3.63 -8.74 6.01
N ARG A 49 -2.55 -9.35 6.52
CA ARG A 49 -2.63 -10.39 7.56
C ARG A 49 -3.31 -9.92 8.84
N ARG A 50 -3.05 -8.69 9.30
CA ARG A 50 -3.70 -8.13 10.50
C ARG A 50 -5.21 -8.07 10.37
N HIS A 51 -5.71 -7.89 9.15
CA HIS A 51 -7.14 -7.84 8.82
C HIS A 51 -7.69 -9.18 8.31
N GLY A 52 -6.94 -10.29 8.51
CA GLY A 52 -7.40 -11.64 8.23
C GLY A 52 -7.23 -12.09 6.76
N VAL A 53 -6.72 -11.23 5.88
CA VAL A 53 -6.46 -11.56 4.47
C VAL A 53 -5.10 -12.24 4.38
N ARG A 54 -5.08 -13.47 3.87
CA ARG A 54 -3.88 -14.31 3.80
C ARG A 54 -3.54 -14.79 2.40
N GLU A 55 -4.50 -14.83 1.49
CA GLU A 55 -4.26 -15.17 0.10
C GLU A 55 -4.06 -13.90 -0.72
N ILE A 56 -2.85 -13.71 -1.23
CA ILE A 56 -2.40 -12.48 -1.85
C ILE A 56 -1.85 -12.79 -3.24
N GLY A 57 -2.52 -12.29 -4.26
CA GLY A 57 -1.98 -12.25 -5.61
C GLY A 57 -1.08 -11.02 -5.79
N VAL A 58 0.13 -11.20 -6.27
CA VAL A 58 1.04 -10.09 -6.57
C VAL A 58 1.22 -10.02 -8.07
N ALA A 59 0.65 -8.99 -8.69
CA ALA A 59 0.75 -8.76 -10.13
C ALA A 59 1.98 -7.90 -10.44
N LEU A 60 2.86 -8.44 -11.27
CA LEU A 60 4.14 -7.83 -11.62
C LEU A 60 4.32 -7.78 -13.14
N PRO A 61 4.79 -6.65 -13.73
CA PRO A 61 5.20 -6.60 -15.12
C PRO A 61 6.52 -7.38 -15.26
N ARG A 62 6.47 -8.55 -15.81
CA ARG A 62 7.51 -9.59 -15.82
C ARG A 62 7.70 -10.24 -14.44
N LEU A 63 7.94 -11.53 -14.45
CA LEU A 63 8.42 -12.26 -13.28
C LEU A 63 9.77 -11.68 -12.85
N SER A 64 9.73 -10.88 -11.81
CA SER A 64 10.94 -10.45 -11.15
C SER A 64 11.38 -11.59 -10.24
N ARG A 65 12.22 -12.49 -10.74
CA ARG A 65 12.81 -13.56 -9.92
C ARG A 65 13.40 -13.02 -8.62
N MET A 66 13.95 -11.81 -8.66
CA MET A 66 14.45 -11.15 -7.47
C MET A 66 13.38 -10.97 -6.39
N VAL A 67 12.15 -10.60 -6.77
CA VAL A 67 11.04 -10.43 -5.81
C VAL A 67 10.59 -11.80 -5.29
N GLU A 68 10.44 -12.78 -6.17
CA GLU A 68 10.06 -14.14 -5.80
C GLU A 68 11.09 -14.81 -4.89
N ASP A 69 12.39 -14.71 -5.23
CA ASP A 69 13.46 -15.28 -4.43
C ASP A 69 13.58 -14.61 -3.06
N ALA A 70 13.34 -13.30 -2.97
CA ALA A 70 13.42 -12.56 -1.72
C ALA A 70 12.20 -12.75 -0.81
N MET A 71 11.01 -12.94 -1.38
CA MET A 71 9.76 -12.99 -0.63
C MET A 71 9.19 -14.40 -0.48
N GLY A 72 9.70 -15.36 -1.27
CA GLY A 72 9.26 -16.76 -1.27
C GLY A 72 7.76 -16.90 -1.51
N ASP A 73 7.13 -17.84 -0.85
CA ASP A 73 5.68 -18.08 -0.89
C ASP A 73 4.89 -17.28 0.16
N GLY A 74 5.56 -16.49 0.99
CA GLY A 74 4.96 -15.67 2.04
C GLY A 74 4.71 -16.39 3.37
N GLU A 75 5.07 -17.66 3.52
CA GLU A 75 4.82 -18.44 4.74
C GLU A 75 5.45 -17.77 5.97
N GLU A 76 6.69 -17.28 5.86
CA GLU A 76 7.38 -16.55 6.94
C GLU A 76 6.63 -15.30 7.40
N LEU A 77 5.91 -14.66 6.49
CA LEU A 77 5.05 -13.50 6.77
C LEU A 77 3.65 -13.90 7.27
N GLY A 78 3.34 -15.20 7.27
CA GLY A 78 2.03 -15.75 7.65
C GLY A 78 0.92 -15.48 6.64
N VAL A 79 1.29 -15.34 5.37
CA VAL A 79 0.42 -15.20 4.20
C VAL A 79 0.79 -16.22 3.14
N ARG A 80 0.06 -16.27 2.03
CA ARG A 80 0.40 -17.04 0.84
C ARG A 80 0.43 -16.12 -0.36
N PHE A 81 1.58 -15.98 -1.00
CA PHE A 81 1.72 -15.27 -2.25
C PHE A 81 1.41 -16.18 -3.44
N THR A 82 0.71 -15.61 -4.41
CA THR A 82 0.59 -16.15 -5.76
C THR A 82 1.15 -15.11 -6.71
N TRP A 83 2.24 -15.44 -7.36
CA TRP A 83 2.92 -14.55 -8.31
C TRP A 83 2.16 -14.55 -9.63
N LEU A 84 1.76 -13.39 -10.10
CA LEU A 84 0.91 -13.21 -11.29
C LEU A 84 1.67 -12.37 -12.32
N PRO A 85 2.43 -13.01 -13.23
CA PRO A 85 3.17 -12.28 -14.24
C PRO A 85 2.24 -11.61 -15.24
N CYS A 86 2.49 -10.35 -15.52
CA CYS A 86 1.79 -9.56 -16.52
C CYS A 86 2.72 -9.12 -17.64
N ARG A 87 2.20 -8.89 -18.84
CA ARG A 87 2.98 -8.38 -19.97
C ARG A 87 3.12 -6.86 -19.94
N GLY A 88 2.09 -6.17 -19.46
CA GLY A 88 2.05 -4.73 -19.29
C GLY A 88 2.17 -4.33 -17.83
N ALA A 89 2.36 -3.03 -17.60
CA ALA A 89 2.52 -2.44 -16.27
C ALA A 89 1.33 -1.56 -15.87
N GLY A 90 0.35 -1.37 -16.79
CA GLY A 90 -0.86 -0.59 -16.50
C GLY A 90 -1.78 -1.26 -15.50
N GLU A 91 -2.47 -0.46 -14.68
CA GLU A 91 -3.32 -0.97 -13.58
C GLU A 91 -4.38 -1.98 -14.07
N LEU A 92 -5.03 -1.71 -15.22
CA LEU A 92 -6.05 -2.62 -15.77
C LEU A 92 -5.47 -3.90 -16.34
N GLU A 93 -4.27 -3.87 -16.91
CA GLU A 93 -3.57 -5.07 -17.39
C GLU A 93 -3.16 -5.96 -16.22
N LEU A 94 -2.65 -5.37 -15.13
CA LEU A 94 -2.31 -6.07 -13.90
C LEU A 94 -3.57 -6.67 -13.25
N LEU A 95 -4.66 -5.92 -13.21
CA LEU A 95 -5.95 -6.38 -12.69
C LEU A 95 -6.49 -7.56 -13.51
N ALA A 96 -6.39 -7.50 -14.83
CA ALA A 96 -6.81 -8.57 -15.73
C ALA A 96 -6.00 -9.85 -15.52
N ALA A 97 -4.69 -9.73 -15.30
CA ALA A 97 -3.81 -10.87 -15.01
C ALA A 97 -4.21 -11.62 -13.73
N CYS A 98 -4.90 -10.95 -12.79
CA CYS A 98 -5.36 -11.53 -11.54
C CYS A 98 -6.67 -12.34 -11.68
N ALA A 99 -7.37 -12.30 -12.81
CA ALA A 99 -8.71 -12.87 -12.96
C ALA A 99 -8.77 -14.36 -12.59
N GLY A 100 -7.81 -15.15 -13.05
CA GLY A 100 -7.75 -16.60 -12.76
C GLY A 100 -7.51 -16.92 -11.27
N PHE A 101 -6.74 -16.10 -10.58
CA PHE A 101 -6.49 -16.22 -9.14
C PHE A 101 -7.73 -15.83 -8.32
N LEU A 102 -8.42 -14.77 -8.72
CA LEU A 102 -9.56 -14.22 -7.99
C LEU A 102 -10.84 -15.04 -8.17
N GLY A 103 -11.08 -15.59 -9.37
CA GLY A 103 -12.36 -16.23 -9.69
C GLY A 103 -13.54 -15.27 -9.58
N GLU A 104 -14.66 -15.74 -9.03
CA GLU A 104 -15.91 -14.98 -8.88
C GLU A 104 -16.04 -14.27 -7.50
N GLU A 105 -15.01 -14.29 -6.67
CA GLU A 105 -15.02 -13.67 -5.35
C GLU A 105 -14.73 -12.16 -5.44
N ASP A 106 -15.23 -11.41 -4.45
CA ASP A 106 -14.82 -10.01 -4.29
C ASP A 106 -13.33 -9.94 -3.95
N ALA A 107 -12.68 -8.89 -4.39
CA ALA A 107 -11.24 -8.73 -4.25
C ALA A 107 -10.87 -7.41 -3.59
N LEU A 108 -9.96 -7.46 -2.62
CA LEU A 108 -9.30 -6.29 -2.08
C LEU A 108 -8.10 -5.96 -2.97
N VAL A 109 -8.08 -4.75 -3.50
CA VAL A 109 -7.02 -4.24 -4.40
C VAL A 109 -6.16 -3.24 -3.65
N LEU A 110 -4.85 -3.38 -3.77
CA LEU A 110 -3.86 -2.43 -3.24
C LEU A 110 -2.88 -2.03 -4.35
N PRO A 111 -2.51 -0.74 -4.45
CA PRO A 111 -1.40 -0.30 -5.30
C PRO A 111 -0.05 -0.79 -4.73
N GLY A 112 0.84 -1.26 -5.59
CA GLY A 112 2.14 -1.82 -5.19
C GLY A 112 3.08 -0.82 -4.53
N GLY A 113 2.95 0.47 -4.86
CA GLY A 113 3.70 1.56 -4.21
C GLY A 113 3.05 2.10 -2.93
N GLY A 114 2.00 1.45 -2.43
CA GLY A 114 1.26 1.91 -1.27
C GLY A 114 1.83 1.42 0.06
N LEU A 115 1.80 2.28 1.06
CA LEU A 115 2.23 1.98 2.43
C LEU A 115 1.23 2.56 3.43
N GLY A 116 0.79 1.77 4.42
CA GLY A 116 -0.19 2.29 5.35
C GLY A 116 -0.60 1.36 6.50
N ASP A 117 -1.49 1.90 7.30
CA ASP A 117 -2.09 1.20 8.44
C ASP A 117 -3.63 1.34 8.47
N LEU A 118 -4.25 1.47 7.29
CA LEU A 118 -5.70 1.58 7.14
C LEU A 118 -6.46 0.44 7.83
N ASP A 119 -7.61 0.76 8.41
CA ASP A 119 -8.55 -0.26 8.89
C ASP A 119 -9.30 -0.93 7.72
N LEU A 120 -8.70 -1.97 7.17
CA LEU A 120 -9.28 -2.75 6.08
C LEU A 120 -10.50 -3.56 6.54
N SER A 121 -10.64 -3.84 7.85
CA SER A 121 -11.83 -4.53 8.37
C SER A 121 -13.05 -3.61 8.32
N ALA A 122 -12.89 -2.32 8.63
CA ALA A 122 -13.94 -1.33 8.49
C ALA A 122 -14.35 -1.15 7.02
N LEU A 123 -13.37 -1.09 6.10
CA LEU A 123 -13.63 -1.03 4.65
C LEU A 123 -14.45 -2.23 4.17
N LEU A 124 -14.07 -3.44 4.59
CA LEU A 124 -14.79 -4.67 4.23
C LEU A 124 -16.22 -4.70 4.82
N ALA A 125 -16.37 -4.35 6.08
CA ALA A 125 -17.69 -4.28 6.72
C ALA A 125 -18.61 -3.30 6.00
N PHE A 126 -18.08 -2.14 5.61
CA PHE A 126 -18.80 -1.13 4.84
C PHE A 126 -19.24 -1.67 3.48
N HIS A 127 -18.35 -2.36 2.75
CA HIS A 127 -18.64 -2.99 1.48
C HIS A 127 -19.79 -4.01 1.57
N GLN A 128 -19.73 -4.88 2.59
CA GLN A 128 -20.74 -5.91 2.81
C GLN A 128 -22.15 -5.34 3.11
N VAL A 129 -22.20 -4.22 3.86
CA VAL A 129 -23.48 -3.55 4.18
C VAL A 129 -24.11 -2.96 2.92
N HIS A 130 -23.33 -2.30 2.08
CA HIS A 130 -23.86 -1.56 0.91
C HIS A 130 -23.99 -2.42 -0.33
N ARG A 131 -23.34 -3.62 -0.38
CA ARG A 131 -23.35 -4.53 -1.53
C ARG A 131 -23.06 -3.82 -2.85
N SER A 132 -22.10 -2.91 -2.81
CA SER A 132 -21.70 -2.07 -3.94
C SER A 132 -20.88 -2.83 -4.98
N ALA A 133 -20.86 -2.35 -6.21
CA ALA A 133 -19.96 -2.86 -7.25
C ALA A 133 -18.49 -2.61 -6.88
N ALA A 134 -18.22 -1.45 -6.25
CA ALA A 134 -16.92 -1.11 -5.69
C ALA A 134 -17.05 -0.28 -4.42
N THR A 135 -16.13 -0.50 -3.47
CA THR A 135 -15.97 0.34 -2.29
C THR A 135 -14.55 0.87 -2.23
N LEU A 136 -14.41 2.19 -2.19
CA LEU A 136 -13.15 2.91 -2.25
C LEU A 136 -12.71 3.33 -0.85
N ALA A 137 -11.44 3.09 -0.52
CA ALA A 137 -10.82 3.75 0.62
C ALA A 137 -10.41 5.17 0.20
N LEU A 138 -10.95 6.17 0.90
CA LEU A 138 -10.72 7.58 0.65
C LEU A 138 -9.76 8.17 1.68
N ALA A 139 -9.07 9.24 1.31
CA ALA A 139 -8.25 10.03 2.21
C ALA A 139 -8.50 11.53 2.01
N HIS A 140 -8.38 12.29 3.10
CA HIS A 140 -8.38 13.76 3.04
C HIS A 140 -6.95 14.26 2.85
N ARG A 141 -6.52 14.38 1.60
CA ARG A 141 -5.18 14.84 1.24
C ARG A 141 -5.19 15.45 -0.16
N PRO A 142 -4.15 16.20 -0.57
CA PRO A 142 -3.96 16.54 -1.97
C PRO A 142 -3.87 15.27 -2.84
N PRO A 143 -4.44 15.28 -4.04
CA PRO A 143 -4.38 14.15 -4.94
C PRO A 143 -2.94 13.87 -5.40
N ALA A 144 -2.57 12.60 -5.42
CA ALA A 144 -1.37 12.15 -6.12
C ALA A 144 -1.68 12.00 -7.63
N ALA A 145 -0.66 11.98 -8.47
CA ALA A 145 -0.82 11.74 -9.89
C ALA A 145 -1.53 10.40 -10.15
N GLY A 146 -2.49 10.38 -11.06
CA GLY A 146 -3.26 9.17 -11.39
C GLY A 146 -4.36 8.82 -10.40
N ARG A 147 -4.60 9.64 -9.36
CA ARG A 147 -5.68 9.45 -8.38
C ARG A 147 -6.86 10.37 -8.66
N ALA A 148 -8.07 9.86 -8.45
CA ALA A 148 -9.29 10.62 -8.68
C ALA A 148 -9.76 11.35 -7.43
N LEU A 149 -10.34 12.54 -7.65
CA LEU A 149 -11.18 13.24 -6.66
C LEU A 149 -12.53 12.54 -6.60
N VAL A 150 -13.01 12.29 -5.40
CA VAL A 150 -14.28 11.61 -5.18
C VAL A 150 -15.28 12.56 -4.56
N PHE A 151 -16.44 12.66 -5.18
CA PHE A 151 -17.61 13.37 -4.65
C PHE A 151 -18.65 12.33 -4.28
N SER A 152 -19.06 12.34 -3.01
CA SER A 152 -20.04 11.42 -2.47
C SER A 152 -21.10 12.15 -1.66
N ASP A 153 -22.28 11.54 -1.54
CA ASP A 153 -23.34 12.01 -0.66
C ASP A 153 -23.02 11.77 0.84
N GLY A 154 -23.96 12.11 1.72
CA GLY A 154 -23.81 11.94 3.16
C GLY A 154 -23.73 10.49 3.65
N GLU A 155 -24.10 9.51 2.81
CA GLU A 155 -24.03 8.08 3.10
C GLU A 155 -22.78 7.42 2.47
N GLY A 156 -21.95 8.21 1.78
CA GLY A 156 -20.74 7.75 1.11
C GLY A 156 -20.98 7.18 -0.29
N ARG A 157 -22.18 7.29 -0.87
CA ARG A 157 -22.42 6.89 -2.25
C ARG A 157 -21.71 7.85 -3.20
N VAL A 158 -20.88 7.29 -4.07
CA VAL A 158 -20.12 8.10 -5.03
C VAL A 158 -21.05 8.63 -6.11
N GLU A 159 -21.06 9.95 -6.28
CA GLU A 159 -21.83 10.65 -7.30
C GLU A 159 -20.97 11.00 -8.51
N ARG A 160 -19.68 11.29 -8.29
CA ARG A 160 -18.76 11.69 -9.33
C ARG A 160 -17.31 11.39 -8.98
N LEU A 161 -16.56 10.97 -9.98
CA LEU A 161 -15.12 10.83 -9.99
C LEU A 161 -14.53 11.82 -10.98
N LEU A 162 -13.51 12.56 -10.60
CA LEU A 162 -12.80 13.47 -11.50
C LEU A 162 -11.31 13.16 -11.43
N ASP A 163 -10.68 13.07 -12.60
CA ASP A 163 -9.22 13.03 -12.65
C ASP A 163 -8.66 14.25 -11.94
N ALA A 164 -7.77 14.01 -10.99
CA ALA A 164 -7.19 15.10 -10.23
C ALA A 164 -6.23 15.89 -11.11
N PRO A 165 -6.49 17.19 -11.36
CA PRO A 165 -5.50 18.04 -11.98
C PRO A 165 -4.28 18.12 -11.04
N ALA A 166 -3.08 18.10 -11.59
CA ALA A 166 -1.88 18.40 -10.84
C ALA A 166 -2.00 19.84 -10.27
N GLY A 167 -2.34 19.95 -8.98
CA GLY A 167 -2.53 21.27 -8.35
C GLY A 167 -3.25 21.20 -7.00
N ARG A 168 -3.10 22.27 -6.20
CA ARG A 168 -3.74 22.42 -4.92
C ARG A 168 -5.25 22.58 -5.05
N LEU A 169 -6.00 21.51 -4.85
CA LEU A 169 -7.42 21.62 -4.51
C LEU A 169 -7.54 21.45 -2.99
N LEU A 170 -8.12 22.44 -2.34
CA LEU A 170 -8.40 22.42 -0.92
C LEU A 170 -9.62 21.51 -0.65
N ALA A 171 -9.49 20.63 0.34
CA ALA A 171 -10.56 19.84 0.94
C ALA A 171 -11.32 18.91 -0.03
N SER A 172 -10.62 17.93 -0.59
CA SER A 172 -11.26 16.89 -1.40
C SER A 172 -11.00 15.52 -0.81
N GLN A 173 -11.97 14.63 -0.93
CA GLN A 173 -11.75 13.23 -0.75
C GLN A 173 -11.08 12.69 -2.02
N VAL A 174 -9.98 11.97 -1.82
CA VAL A 174 -9.19 11.38 -2.89
C VAL A 174 -9.20 9.87 -2.70
N GLU A 175 -9.39 9.13 -3.78
CA GLU A 175 -9.22 7.69 -3.72
C GLU A 175 -7.74 7.34 -3.48
N THR A 176 -7.49 6.28 -2.72
CA THR A 176 -6.14 5.87 -2.30
C THR A 176 -5.55 4.78 -3.19
N GLY A 177 -6.27 4.30 -4.19
CA GLY A 177 -5.97 3.07 -4.92
C GLY A 177 -6.33 1.80 -4.16
N VAL A 178 -6.65 1.91 -2.87
CA VAL A 178 -7.16 0.77 -2.09
C VAL A 178 -8.68 0.69 -2.26
N CYS A 179 -9.17 -0.43 -2.77
CA CYS A 179 -10.61 -0.64 -2.96
C CYS A 179 -10.98 -2.10 -2.87
N ILE A 180 -12.28 -2.37 -2.69
CA ILE A 180 -12.87 -3.69 -2.88
C ILE A 180 -13.68 -3.66 -4.15
N LEU A 181 -13.48 -4.63 -5.02
CA LEU A 181 -14.18 -4.78 -6.30
C LEU A 181 -14.90 -6.13 -6.35
N THR A 182 -16.16 -6.11 -6.74
CA THR A 182 -16.89 -7.36 -7.07
C THR A 182 -16.33 -8.01 -8.33
N ALA A 183 -16.62 -9.29 -8.54
CA ALA A 183 -16.24 -9.97 -9.78
C ALA A 183 -16.82 -9.26 -11.02
N ALA A 184 -18.07 -8.80 -10.96
CA ALA A 184 -18.71 -8.05 -12.05
C ALA A 184 -18.01 -6.71 -12.33
N ALA A 185 -17.57 -5.99 -11.30
CA ALA A 185 -16.84 -4.74 -11.45
C ALA A 185 -15.46 -4.94 -12.10
N ARG A 186 -14.83 -6.09 -11.88
CA ARG A 186 -13.54 -6.48 -12.49
C ARG A 186 -13.70 -7.02 -13.91
N ALA A 187 -14.85 -7.61 -14.22
CA ALA A 187 -15.09 -8.22 -15.52
C ALA A 187 -14.90 -7.21 -16.68
N GLY A 188 -14.13 -7.62 -17.70
CA GLY A 188 -13.81 -6.76 -18.83
C GLY A 188 -12.81 -5.65 -18.54
N ALA A 189 -12.13 -5.69 -17.39
CA ALA A 189 -10.90 -4.91 -17.19
C ALA A 189 -9.83 -5.54 -18.09
N ALA A 190 -9.57 -4.92 -19.22
CA ALA A 190 -8.54 -5.33 -20.17
C ALA A 190 -8.11 -4.11 -20.99
N GLY A 191 -6.85 -4.10 -21.41
CA GLY A 191 -6.28 -3.03 -22.21
C GLY A 191 -5.67 -1.91 -21.37
N GLU A 192 -5.31 -0.82 -22.06
CA GLU A 192 -4.71 0.35 -21.45
C GLU A 192 -5.75 1.14 -20.63
N GLY A 193 -5.33 1.64 -19.48
CA GLY A 193 -6.16 2.48 -18.62
C GLY A 193 -5.83 2.37 -17.13
N THR A 194 -6.46 3.25 -16.37
CA THR A 194 -6.29 3.33 -14.91
C THR A 194 -7.49 2.71 -14.18
N LEU A 195 -7.28 2.33 -12.94
CA LEU A 195 -8.35 1.89 -12.06
C LEU A 195 -9.42 2.99 -11.88
N ALA A 196 -8.98 4.26 -11.74
CA ALA A 196 -9.89 5.40 -11.65
C ALA A 196 -10.80 5.52 -12.90
N GLY A 197 -10.24 5.36 -14.09
CA GLY A 197 -11.02 5.35 -15.34
C GLY A 197 -12.03 4.19 -15.39
N ARG A 198 -11.65 3.01 -14.87
CA ARG A 198 -12.56 1.88 -14.72
C ARG A 198 -13.72 2.18 -13.79
N LEU A 199 -13.44 2.79 -12.63
CA LEU A 199 -14.45 3.18 -11.66
C LEU A 199 -15.41 4.23 -12.23
N SER A 200 -14.90 5.23 -12.98
CA SER A 200 -15.75 6.18 -13.70
C SER A 200 -16.67 5.49 -14.69
N ALA A 201 -16.16 4.54 -15.47
CA ALA A 201 -16.97 3.78 -16.42
C ALA A 201 -18.05 2.90 -15.76
N LEU A 202 -17.83 2.41 -14.53
CA LEU A 202 -18.84 1.71 -13.75
C LEU A 202 -19.93 2.69 -13.28
N LEU A 203 -19.54 3.87 -12.81
CA LEU A 203 -20.47 4.91 -12.37
C LEU A 203 -21.36 5.40 -13.53
N ASP A 204 -20.78 5.61 -14.71
CA ASP A 204 -21.52 6.01 -15.92
C ASP A 204 -22.56 4.96 -16.37
N ARG A 205 -22.35 3.69 -16.02
CA ARG A 205 -23.31 2.60 -16.25
C ARG A 205 -24.37 2.50 -15.18
N GLY A 206 -24.34 3.37 -14.16
CA GLY A 206 -25.29 3.37 -13.05
C GLY A 206 -24.98 2.36 -11.93
N GLU A 207 -23.78 1.76 -11.96
CA GLU A 207 -23.36 0.88 -10.89
C GLU A 207 -23.18 1.65 -9.57
N ALA A 208 -23.55 1.02 -8.46
CA ALA A 208 -23.41 1.64 -7.16
C ALA A 208 -21.95 1.53 -6.67
N LEU A 209 -21.28 2.67 -6.55
CA LEU A 209 -19.98 2.80 -5.94
C LEU A 209 -20.11 3.55 -4.62
N TYR A 210 -19.31 3.15 -3.64
CA TYR A 210 -19.26 3.81 -2.35
C TYR A 210 -17.81 4.16 -1.97
N GLY A 211 -17.67 5.22 -1.19
CA GLY A 211 -16.40 5.64 -0.63
C GLY A 211 -16.48 5.82 0.87
N VAL A 212 -15.46 5.42 1.58
CA VAL A 212 -15.33 5.61 3.02
C VAL A 212 -13.91 6.04 3.36
N VAL A 213 -13.76 6.89 4.37
CA VAL A 213 -12.45 7.24 4.93
C VAL A 213 -12.19 6.31 6.13
N PRO A 214 -11.46 5.20 5.95
CA PRO A 214 -11.13 4.31 7.06
C PRO A 214 -10.15 4.99 8.02
N GLU A 215 -10.13 4.57 9.28
CA GLU A 215 -9.09 4.99 10.20
C GLU A 215 -7.71 4.52 9.72
N GLY A 216 -6.67 5.27 10.12
CA GLY A 216 -5.30 5.02 9.72
C GLY A 216 -4.78 5.97 8.64
N GLN A 217 -3.58 5.71 8.18
CA GLN A 217 -2.89 6.51 7.18
C GLN A 217 -2.56 5.65 5.96
N TRP A 218 -2.52 6.29 4.80
CA TRP A 218 -2.06 5.69 3.56
C TRP A 218 -1.14 6.65 2.83
N ARG A 219 0.02 6.16 2.41
CA ARG A 219 1.00 6.90 1.62
C ARG A 219 1.26 6.15 0.32
N GLU A 220 1.51 6.88 -0.74
CA GLU A 220 2.02 6.33 -1.99
C GLU A 220 3.45 6.81 -2.17
N LEU A 221 4.34 5.86 -2.38
CA LEU A 221 5.76 6.12 -2.60
C LEU A 221 5.98 6.47 -4.07
N THR A 222 5.65 7.69 -4.44
CA THR A 222 5.73 8.18 -5.82
C THR A 222 7.07 8.84 -6.15
N GLY A 223 7.95 8.99 -5.16
CA GLY A 223 9.26 9.63 -5.31
C GLY A 223 10.04 9.67 -4.01
N GLY A 224 11.28 10.13 -4.08
CA GLY A 224 12.20 10.17 -2.93
C GLY A 224 11.67 11.01 -1.77
N GLU A 225 11.00 12.14 -2.03
CA GLU A 225 10.38 12.96 -0.99
C GLU A 225 9.25 12.20 -0.28
N ALA A 226 8.35 11.56 -1.03
CA ALA A 226 7.27 10.76 -0.45
C ALA A 226 7.79 9.56 0.36
N TYR A 227 8.90 8.97 -0.05
CA TYR A 227 9.59 7.93 0.70
C TYR A 227 10.13 8.44 2.03
N LEU A 228 10.84 9.58 2.03
CA LEU A 228 11.38 10.20 3.26
C LEU A 228 10.27 10.64 4.21
N ASP A 229 9.18 11.20 3.68
CA ASP A 229 8.00 11.58 4.46
C ASP A 229 7.35 10.35 5.12
N ALA A 230 7.26 9.23 4.41
CA ALA A 230 6.73 7.99 4.97
C ALA A 230 7.58 7.45 6.12
N LEU A 231 8.92 7.51 6.01
CA LEU A 231 9.84 7.16 7.10
C LEU A 231 9.68 8.10 8.30
N ALA A 232 9.61 9.41 8.07
CA ALA A 232 9.42 10.42 9.11
C ALA A 232 8.07 10.26 9.83
N ASP A 233 6.99 10.00 9.08
CA ASP A 233 5.65 9.75 9.64
C ASP A 233 5.62 8.45 10.46
N ALA A 234 6.34 7.42 10.05
CA ALA A 234 6.44 6.18 10.82
C ALA A 234 7.24 6.37 12.11
N LEU A 235 8.39 7.04 12.06
CA LEU A 235 9.22 7.36 13.23
C LEU A 235 8.49 8.28 14.23
N SER A 236 7.66 9.19 13.73
CA SER A 236 6.84 10.08 14.59
C SER A 236 5.57 9.42 15.13
N GLY A 237 5.26 8.18 14.70
CA GLY A 237 4.07 7.44 15.10
C GLY A 237 2.77 7.87 14.41
N LYS A 238 2.83 8.76 13.42
CA LYS A 238 1.67 9.13 12.59
C LYS A 238 1.25 7.99 11.69
N LEU A 239 2.23 7.26 11.14
CA LEU A 239 2.04 6.03 10.36
C LEU A 239 2.49 4.84 11.21
N ARG A 240 1.58 3.94 11.55
CA ARG A 240 1.86 2.82 12.46
C ARG A 240 2.37 1.60 11.72
N LEU A 241 3.66 1.59 11.40
CA LEU A 241 4.35 0.43 10.87
C LEU A 241 4.88 -0.47 11.98
N ARG A 242 5.22 -1.71 11.63
CA ARG A 242 5.86 -2.67 12.53
C ARG A 242 7.22 -3.05 12.01
N TRP A 243 8.21 -2.83 12.83
CA TRP A 243 9.59 -3.28 12.66
C TRP A 243 10.04 -4.11 13.86
N ASP A 244 11.16 -4.80 13.74
CA ASP A 244 11.61 -5.74 14.76
C ASP A 244 12.63 -5.15 15.74
N ALA A 245 13.20 -3.98 15.43
CA ALA A 245 14.12 -3.30 16.34
C ALA A 245 13.42 -2.88 17.63
N PRO A 246 13.98 -3.22 18.80
CA PRO A 246 13.43 -2.83 20.10
C PRO A 246 13.56 -1.33 20.32
N ARG A 247 12.62 -0.76 21.07
CA ARG A 247 12.71 0.62 21.53
C ARG A 247 13.69 0.70 22.70
N THR A 248 14.84 1.33 22.50
CA THR A 248 15.91 1.45 23.51
C THR A 248 15.83 2.74 24.32
N ALA A 249 15.24 3.79 23.76
CA ALA A 249 14.98 5.06 24.42
C ALA A 249 13.73 5.74 23.81
N PRO A 250 13.18 6.83 24.41
CA PRO A 250 12.10 7.57 23.79
C PRO A 250 12.45 8.04 22.40
N GLY A 251 11.70 7.55 21.37
CA GLY A 251 11.94 7.86 19.97
C GLY A 251 13.19 7.21 19.35
N VAL A 252 13.81 6.24 20.03
CA VAL A 252 14.97 5.50 19.48
C VAL A 252 14.67 4.02 19.44
N TRP A 253 14.78 3.45 18.26
CA TRP A 253 14.69 2.00 18.02
C TRP A 253 16.05 1.51 17.54
N SER A 254 16.65 0.55 18.21
CA SER A 254 17.95 0.02 17.84
C SER A 254 18.01 -1.48 18.06
N ALA A 255 18.26 -2.21 16.97
CA ALA A 255 18.56 -3.64 16.99
C ALA A 255 20.07 -3.91 17.18
N SER A 256 20.91 -2.89 17.03
CA SER A 256 22.37 -2.98 17.21
C SER A 256 22.82 -2.20 18.45
N PRO A 257 23.84 -2.68 19.18
CA PRO A 257 24.39 -1.93 20.30
C PRO A 257 25.08 -0.66 19.82
N LEU A 258 24.89 0.44 20.57
CA LEU A 258 25.55 1.71 20.28
C LEU A 258 26.65 1.95 21.31
N PRO A 259 27.86 2.43 20.87
CA PRO A 259 28.88 2.87 21.79
C PRO A 259 28.38 3.98 22.73
N PRO A 260 28.82 4.05 23.98
CA PRO A 260 28.38 5.09 24.93
C PRO A 260 28.68 6.52 24.50
N SER A 261 29.66 6.70 23.62
CA SER A 261 30.05 7.99 23.07
C SER A 261 29.18 8.49 21.91
N VAL A 262 28.26 7.65 21.40
CA VAL A 262 27.35 8.01 20.31
C VAL A 262 26.23 8.88 20.85
N GLN A 263 26.04 10.03 20.19
CA GLN A 263 24.94 10.93 20.49
C GLN A 263 23.77 10.65 19.52
N VAL A 264 22.57 10.41 20.07
CA VAL A 264 21.38 10.16 19.27
C VAL A 264 20.34 11.23 19.53
N VAL A 265 19.93 11.93 18.49
CA VAL A 265 18.84 12.92 18.54
C VAL A 265 17.59 12.26 17.94
N PRO A 266 16.60 11.89 18.76
CA PRO A 266 15.42 11.20 18.28
C PRO A 266 14.52 12.09 17.37
N PRO A 267 13.66 11.47 16.53
CA PRO A 267 13.45 10.05 16.40
C PRO A 267 14.48 9.38 15.46
N CYS A 268 14.92 8.16 15.79
CA CYS A 268 15.92 7.40 15.02
C CYS A 268 15.60 5.90 15.01
N TYR A 269 15.97 5.27 13.91
CA TYR A 269 15.95 3.81 13.75
C TYR A 269 17.33 3.30 13.37
N ILE A 270 17.80 2.29 14.09
CA ILE A 270 19.07 1.61 13.84
C ILE A 270 18.77 0.11 13.72
N GLY A 271 18.87 -0.40 12.50
CA GLY A 271 18.55 -1.77 12.14
C GLY A 271 19.56 -2.80 12.63
N PRO A 272 19.27 -4.08 12.43
CA PRO A 272 20.19 -5.16 12.73
C PRO A 272 21.44 -5.08 11.85
N GLY A 273 22.60 -5.46 12.42
CA GLY A 273 23.87 -5.48 11.68
C GLY A 273 24.55 -4.13 11.51
N VAL A 274 23.88 -3.03 11.83
CA VAL A 274 24.46 -1.67 11.74
C VAL A 274 25.58 -1.51 12.74
N GLN A 275 26.72 -1.00 12.29
CA GLN A 275 27.88 -0.63 13.11
C GLN A 275 28.04 0.89 13.12
N VAL A 276 27.95 1.48 14.30
CA VAL A 276 28.15 2.92 14.50
C VAL A 276 29.46 3.16 15.21
N GLY A 277 30.31 4.01 14.64
CA GLY A 277 31.62 4.36 15.23
C GLY A 277 31.48 5.21 16.49
N GLU A 278 32.52 5.16 17.37
CA GLU A 278 32.59 6.01 18.55
C GLU A 278 32.54 7.49 18.20
N GLY A 279 31.86 8.28 19.03
CA GLY A 279 31.74 9.73 18.87
C GLY A 279 30.79 10.16 17.74
N SER A 280 30.10 9.23 17.05
CA SER A 280 29.13 9.57 16.02
C SER A 280 27.95 10.36 16.57
N LEU A 281 27.40 11.25 15.74
CA LEU A 281 26.15 11.97 15.99
C LEU A 281 25.09 11.47 15.00
N LEU A 282 24.01 10.87 15.50
CA LEU A 282 22.84 10.48 14.72
C LEU A 282 21.77 11.56 14.89
N GLY A 283 21.45 12.27 13.81
CA GLY A 283 20.45 13.34 13.80
C GLY A 283 19.02 12.80 13.83
N PRO A 284 18.02 13.69 13.98
CA PRO A 284 16.62 13.29 13.97
C PRO A 284 16.21 12.74 12.59
N HIS A 285 15.26 11.80 12.59
CA HIS A 285 14.78 11.08 11.40
C HIS A 285 15.83 10.23 10.69
N THR A 286 16.95 9.91 11.36
CA THR A 286 17.93 8.97 10.82
C THR A 286 17.37 7.55 10.81
N VAL A 287 17.46 6.90 9.65
CA VAL A 287 17.19 5.48 9.45
C VAL A 287 18.48 4.85 8.94
N LEU A 288 19.03 3.90 9.70
CA LEU A 288 20.20 3.11 9.32
C LEU A 288 19.75 1.67 9.14
N GLU A 289 20.03 1.12 7.96
CA GLU A 289 19.75 -0.27 7.61
C GLU A 289 21.09 -0.98 7.37
N GLY A 290 21.18 -2.26 7.79
CA GLY A 290 22.39 -3.07 7.67
C GLY A 290 22.47 -3.86 6.36
#